data_490428f0d77826b94ad98051d5d68ac5
#
_entry.id   490428f0d77826b94ad98051d5d68ac5
#
_cell.length_a   1.000
_cell.length_b   1.000
_cell.length_c   1.000
_cell.angle_alpha   90.00
_cell.angle_beta   90.00
_cell.angle_gamma   90.00
#
_symmetry.space_group_name_H-M   'P 1'
#
loop_
_entity.id
_entity.type
_entity.pdbx_description
1 polymer ?
#
loop_
_entity_poly.entity_id
_entity_poly.type
_entity_poly.pdbx_seq_one_letter_code
_entity_poly.pdbx_strand_id
1 'polypeptide(L)'
;TVVSIITRMGMPQVKPGDVCKKGDILVSGSVAILDNDSQIQRYEYVRADADIVIKTQFPYYDEFSRTVTVKSYSGDQESYPFFTLFGTDISWYHAPKNNSEIYRIERRLTLTPSFYLPVTVGKIITVPYEKKSYCYTPKESLELSQKHLQNFLKNLVREDALILSRNIRTRLTANRCRSQGYVIIQIPGSEKTPIVRKALPDSTSSVSETN
;
A
#
# COMPACT_ATOMS: atom_id res chain seq x y z
N THR A 1 -14.13 -7.51 -13.39
CA THR A 1 -14.61 -7.99 -14.69
C THR A 1 -13.44 -8.15 -15.63
N VAL A 2 -13.35 -9.28 -16.32
CA VAL A 2 -12.32 -9.57 -17.33
C VAL A 2 -12.57 -8.69 -18.57
N VAL A 3 -11.56 -7.94 -18.99
CA VAL A 3 -11.63 -7.09 -20.20
C VAL A 3 -11.11 -7.86 -21.41
N SER A 4 -9.94 -8.48 -21.24
CA SER A 4 -9.32 -9.31 -22.27
C SER A 4 -8.55 -10.46 -21.65
N ILE A 5 -8.45 -11.54 -22.38
CA ILE A 5 -7.65 -12.70 -22.03
C ILE A 5 -7.03 -13.26 -23.31
N ILE A 6 -5.71 -13.40 -23.30
CA ILE A 6 -4.93 -14.03 -24.38
C ILE A 6 -4.14 -15.15 -23.74
N THR A 7 -4.61 -16.38 -23.93
CA THR A 7 -3.98 -17.57 -23.37
C THR A 7 -2.93 -18.11 -24.35
N ARG A 8 -1.68 -18.24 -23.90
CA ARG A 8 -0.59 -18.88 -24.62
C ARG A 8 -0.47 -20.35 -24.26
N MET A 9 -0.70 -20.68 -22.98
CA MET A 9 -0.59 -22.04 -22.47
C MET A 9 -1.56 -22.25 -21.30
N GLY A 10 -2.20 -23.42 -21.25
CA GLY A 10 -3.25 -23.75 -20.28
C GLY A 10 -4.66 -23.61 -20.84
N MET A 11 -5.66 -23.81 -20.01
CA MET A 11 -7.07 -23.78 -20.37
C MET A 11 -7.76 -22.58 -19.70
N PRO A 12 -8.28 -21.61 -20.47
CA PRO A 12 -8.99 -20.47 -19.90
C PRO A 12 -10.29 -20.94 -19.22
N GLN A 13 -10.51 -20.41 -18.00
CA GLN A 13 -11.71 -20.69 -17.21
C GLN A 13 -12.72 -19.54 -17.26
N VAL A 14 -12.30 -18.40 -17.82
CA VAL A 14 -13.10 -17.19 -17.94
C VAL A 14 -13.02 -16.63 -19.35
N LYS A 15 -14.02 -15.81 -19.69
CA LYS A 15 -14.11 -15.12 -20.98
C LYS A 15 -14.16 -13.61 -20.75
N PRO A 16 -13.87 -12.76 -21.74
CA PRO A 16 -14.12 -11.35 -21.68
C PRO A 16 -15.59 -11.06 -21.30
N GLY A 17 -15.80 -10.21 -20.31
CA GLY A 17 -17.12 -9.88 -19.73
C GLY A 17 -17.43 -10.62 -18.42
N ASP A 18 -16.75 -11.71 -18.12
CA ASP A 18 -17.01 -12.45 -16.88
C ASP A 18 -16.58 -11.67 -15.64
N VAL A 19 -17.29 -11.89 -14.55
CA VAL A 19 -16.98 -11.32 -13.24
C VAL A 19 -16.13 -12.32 -12.47
N CYS A 20 -14.94 -11.88 -12.07
CA CYS A 20 -14.01 -12.68 -11.25
C CYS A 20 -13.77 -12.01 -9.89
N LYS A 21 -13.40 -12.83 -8.90
CA LYS A 21 -13.03 -12.40 -7.55
C LYS A 21 -11.55 -12.72 -7.31
N LYS A 22 -10.97 -12.10 -6.28
CA LYS A 22 -9.61 -12.42 -5.84
C LYS A 22 -9.55 -13.89 -5.40
N GLY A 23 -8.61 -14.63 -5.98
CA GLY A 23 -8.44 -16.08 -5.73
C GLY A 23 -9.04 -16.98 -6.80
N ASP A 24 -9.85 -16.47 -7.73
CA ASP A 24 -10.39 -17.26 -8.84
C ASP A 24 -9.28 -17.67 -9.81
N ILE A 25 -9.34 -18.91 -10.28
CA ILE A 25 -8.43 -19.42 -11.31
C ILE A 25 -8.93 -18.96 -12.66
N LEU A 26 -8.21 -18.03 -13.28
CA LEU A 26 -8.59 -17.48 -14.59
C LEU A 26 -8.12 -18.36 -15.74
N VAL A 27 -6.94 -19.00 -15.58
CA VAL A 27 -6.40 -19.99 -16.52
C VAL A 27 -5.88 -21.18 -15.74
N SER A 28 -6.40 -22.36 -16.08
CA SER A 28 -5.96 -23.61 -15.46
C SER A 28 -4.75 -24.18 -16.19
N GLY A 29 -3.72 -24.59 -15.44
CA GLY A 29 -2.61 -25.39 -15.98
C GLY A 29 -2.95 -26.87 -16.11
N SER A 30 -4.12 -27.33 -15.67
CA SER A 30 -4.60 -28.70 -15.84
C SER A 30 -5.47 -28.74 -17.09
N VAL A 31 -4.97 -29.39 -18.13
CA VAL A 31 -5.63 -29.54 -19.43
C VAL A 31 -6.18 -30.97 -19.52
N ALA A 32 -7.49 -31.10 -19.67
CA ALA A 32 -8.13 -32.38 -19.86
C ALA A 32 -7.94 -32.86 -21.31
N ILE A 33 -7.41 -34.04 -21.50
CA ILE A 33 -7.35 -34.73 -22.80
C ILE A 33 -8.56 -35.63 -22.92
N LEU A 34 -9.38 -35.37 -23.92
CA LEU A 34 -10.62 -36.12 -24.18
C LEU A 34 -10.36 -37.26 -25.14
N ASP A 35 -11.09 -38.37 -24.97
CA ASP A 35 -11.19 -39.47 -25.91
C ASP A 35 -12.21 -39.14 -27.03
N ASN A 36 -12.31 -40.04 -28.05
CA ASN A 36 -13.28 -39.91 -29.14
C ASN A 36 -14.73 -39.81 -28.68
N ASP A 37 -15.04 -40.37 -27.53
CA ASP A 37 -16.35 -40.31 -26.87
C ASP A 37 -16.54 -39.09 -25.94
N SER A 38 -15.65 -38.08 -26.02
CA SER A 38 -15.64 -36.86 -25.18
C SER A 38 -15.47 -37.15 -23.68
N GLN A 39 -14.95 -38.31 -23.29
CA GLN A 39 -14.61 -38.63 -21.91
C GLN A 39 -13.16 -38.23 -21.61
N ILE A 40 -12.91 -37.82 -20.34
CA ILE A 40 -11.58 -37.42 -19.92
C ILE A 40 -10.69 -38.65 -19.82
N GLN A 41 -9.74 -38.78 -20.73
CA GLN A 41 -8.76 -39.88 -20.75
C GLN A 41 -7.65 -39.63 -19.73
N ARG A 42 -7.11 -38.39 -19.70
CA ARG A 42 -6.05 -37.99 -18.77
C ARG A 42 -6.00 -36.50 -18.61
N TYR A 43 -5.30 -36.02 -17.58
CA TYR A 43 -4.93 -34.63 -17.42
C TYR A 43 -3.46 -34.42 -17.79
N GLU A 44 -3.20 -33.42 -18.62
CA GLU A 44 -1.86 -32.89 -18.82
C GLU A 44 -1.69 -31.64 -17.97
N TYR A 45 -0.50 -31.53 -17.38
CA TYR A 45 -0.19 -30.39 -16.48
C TYR A 45 0.85 -29.53 -17.16
N VAL A 46 0.44 -28.32 -17.51
CA VAL A 46 1.28 -27.31 -18.14
C VAL A 46 1.35 -26.05 -17.23
N ARG A 47 2.42 -25.30 -17.40
CA ARG A 47 2.49 -23.99 -16.72
C ARG A 47 1.55 -23.03 -17.46
N ALA A 48 0.47 -22.60 -16.81
CA ALA A 48 -0.44 -21.61 -17.37
C ALA A 48 0.31 -20.31 -17.71
N ASP A 49 0.11 -19.80 -18.92
CA ASP A 49 0.63 -18.52 -19.39
C ASP A 49 -0.43 -17.79 -20.20
N ALA A 50 -0.78 -16.59 -19.73
CA ALA A 50 -1.81 -15.75 -20.35
C ALA A 50 -1.60 -14.28 -20.00
N ASP A 51 -1.94 -13.40 -20.93
CA ASP A 51 -2.10 -11.97 -20.68
C ASP A 51 -3.58 -11.70 -20.38
N ILE A 52 -3.84 -11.26 -19.16
CA ILE A 52 -5.21 -10.99 -18.69
C ILE A 52 -5.28 -9.54 -18.24
N VAL A 53 -6.33 -8.86 -18.68
CA VAL A 53 -6.62 -7.49 -18.23
C VAL A 53 -7.96 -7.51 -17.50
N ILE A 54 -7.96 -7.02 -16.27
CA ILE A 54 -9.13 -6.94 -15.41
C ILE A 54 -9.51 -5.49 -15.17
N LYS A 55 -10.78 -5.18 -15.37
CA LYS A 55 -11.39 -3.91 -14.96
C LYS A 55 -12.00 -4.07 -13.57
N THR A 56 -11.60 -3.22 -12.65
CA THR A 56 -12.12 -3.22 -11.28
C THR A 56 -12.44 -1.82 -10.80
N GLN A 57 -13.28 -1.77 -9.76
CA GLN A 57 -13.67 -0.54 -9.11
C GLN A 57 -12.92 -0.45 -7.77
N PHE A 58 -12.13 0.59 -7.61
CA PHE A 58 -11.35 0.83 -6.39
C PHE A 58 -12.04 1.92 -5.56
N PRO A 59 -12.44 1.65 -4.33
CA PRO A 59 -13.07 2.65 -3.47
C PRO A 59 -12.06 3.71 -3.04
N TYR A 60 -12.50 4.96 -2.98
CA TYR A 60 -11.75 6.07 -2.44
C TYR A 60 -12.52 6.70 -1.28
N TYR A 61 -11.85 6.87 -0.17
CA TYR A 61 -12.35 7.60 0.99
C TYR A 61 -11.23 8.40 1.63
N ASP A 62 -11.46 9.69 1.82
CA ASP A 62 -10.55 10.61 2.51
C ASP A 62 -11.39 11.56 3.36
N GLU A 63 -11.00 11.72 4.62
CA GLU A 63 -11.63 12.65 5.54
C GLU A 63 -10.59 13.30 6.44
N PHE A 64 -10.62 14.62 6.55
CA PHE A 64 -9.74 15.35 7.44
C PHE A 64 -10.45 16.53 8.11
N SER A 65 -9.91 16.93 9.29
CA SER A 65 -10.37 18.11 9.99
C SER A 65 -9.91 19.37 9.29
N ARG A 66 -10.78 20.34 9.16
CA ARG A 66 -10.42 21.67 8.67
C ARG A 66 -9.69 22.50 9.73
N THR A 67 -9.89 22.18 11.01
CA THR A 67 -9.16 22.81 12.11
C THR A 67 -7.98 21.91 12.49
N VAL A 68 -6.78 22.46 12.36
CA VAL A 68 -5.53 21.79 12.72
C VAL A 68 -4.77 22.64 13.73
N THR A 69 -4.04 21.98 14.60
CA THR A 69 -3.12 22.66 15.51
C THR A 69 -1.74 22.63 14.90
N VAL A 70 -1.20 23.79 14.61
CA VAL A 70 0.16 23.96 14.07
C VAL A 70 1.08 24.49 15.16
N LYS A 71 2.33 24.06 15.13
CA LYS A 71 3.37 24.62 15.99
C LYS A 71 3.93 25.88 15.34
N SER A 72 3.85 26.98 16.03
CA SER A 72 4.47 28.25 15.63
C SER A 72 5.74 28.44 16.44
N TYR A 73 6.90 28.34 15.81
CA TYR A 73 8.18 28.51 16.48
C TYR A 73 8.50 29.99 16.64
N SER A 74 8.99 30.39 17.83
CA SER A 74 9.30 31.80 18.15
C SER A 74 10.62 32.28 17.54
N GLY A 75 11.43 31.38 17.01
CA GLY A 75 12.74 31.70 16.47
C GLY A 75 13.86 31.76 17.52
N ASP A 76 13.55 31.92 18.77
CA ASP A 76 14.51 31.94 19.87
C ASP A 76 14.88 30.51 20.24
N GLN A 77 16.05 30.08 19.82
CA GLN A 77 16.57 28.77 20.21
C GLN A 77 17.66 28.91 21.25
N GLU A 78 17.59 28.08 22.28
CA GLU A 78 18.63 27.98 23.29
C GLU A 78 19.49 26.75 23.04
N SER A 79 20.78 26.84 23.29
CA SER A 79 21.74 25.78 23.07
C SER A 79 22.57 25.53 24.31
N TYR A 80 22.52 24.31 24.84
CA TYR A 80 23.21 23.90 26.05
C TYR A 80 24.28 22.86 25.69
N PRO A 81 25.57 23.16 25.93
CA PRO A 81 26.61 22.15 25.71
C PRO A 81 26.49 21.04 26.76
N PHE A 82 26.84 19.84 26.35
CA PHE A 82 26.99 18.70 27.26
C PHE A 82 28.18 17.84 26.82
N PHE A 83 28.68 17.06 27.76
CA PHE A 83 29.58 15.99 27.47
C PHE A 83 29.23 14.75 28.32
N THR A 84 29.43 13.59 27.72
CA THR A 84 29.25 12.30 28.39
C THR A 84 30.63 11.70 28.65
N LEU A 85 30.89 11.31 29.87
CA LEU A 85 32.12 10.63 30.29
C LEU A 85 31.76 9.29 30.92
N PHE A 86 32.28 8.19 30.38
CA PHE A 86 31.98 6.83 30.81
C PHE A 86 30.46 6.56 30.98
N GLY A 87 29.62 7.09 30.10
CA GLY A 87 28.18 6.91 30.13
C GLY A 87 27.41 7.86 31.06
N THR A 88 28.12 8.75 31.78
CA THR A 88 27.49 9.78 32.63
C THR A 88 27.41 11.10 31.89
N ASP A 89 26.22 11.67 31.78
CA ASP A 89 26.01 12.96 31.14
C ASP A 89 26.28 14.08 32.13
N ILE A 90 27.11 15.04 31.73
CA ILE A 90 27.39 16.28 32.44
C ILE A 90 26.91 17.44 31.54
N SER A 91 25.87 18.14 31.98
CA SER A 91 25.28 19.24 31.22
C SER A 91 24.76 20.34 32.10
N TRP A 92 24.70 21.55 31.56
CA TRP A 92 24.03 22.71 32.17
C TRP A 92 22.59 22.87 31.67
N TYR A 93 22.03 21.81 31.06
CA TYR A 93 20.69 21.83 30.52
C TYR A 93 19.64 21.95 31.63
N HIS A 94 18.73 22.88 31.44
CA HIS A 94 17.53 23.04 32.25
C HIS A 94 16.31 22.75 31.39
N ALA A 95 15.39 21.94 31.92
CA ALA A 95 14.16 21.64 31.20
C ALA A 95 13.36 22.92 30.97
N PRO A 96 12.91 23.18 29.73
CA PRO A 96 12.16 24.40 29.41
C PRO A 96 10.80 24.39 30.13
N LYS A 97 10.37 25.55 30.60
CA LYS A 97 9.06 25.75 31.27
C LYS A 97 7.90 25.72 30.26
N ASN A 98 8.18 26.07 29.01
CA ASN A 98 7.18 26.18 27.94
C ASN A 98 7.26 24.98 27.00
N ASN A 99 6.24 24.83 26.14
CA ASN A 99 6.29 23.82 25.09
C ASN A 99 7.50 24.06 24.19
N SER A 100 8.40 23.10 24.14
CA SER A 100 9.62 23.19 23.32
C SER A 100 9.93 21.84 22.68
N GLU A 101 10.49 21.89 21.51
CA GLU A 101 11.14 20.71 20.90
C GLU A 101 12.59 20.67 21.34
N ILE A 102 13.07 19.48 21.65
CA ILE A 102 14.42 19.26 22.17
C ILE A 102 15.17 18.40 21.16
N TYR A 103 16.26 18.92 20.65
CA TYR A 103 17.15 18.22 19.73
C TYR A 103 18.49 17.97 20.43
N ARG A 104 18.94 16.72 20.42
CA ARG A 104 20.28 16.35 20.94
C ARG A 104 21.18 16.08 19.75
N ILE A 105 22.25 16.85 19.63
CA ILE A 105 23.29 16.67 18.61
C ILE A 105 24.55 16.27 19.34
N GLU A 106 25.08 15.08 19.03
CA GLU A 106 26.25 14.55 19.71
C GLU A 106 27.28 14.00 18.75
N ARG A 107 28.53 14.04 19.16
CA ARG A 107 29.66 13.47 18.44
C ARG A 107 30.56 12.74 19.42
N ARG A 108 30.84 11.47 19.13
CA ARG A 108 31.83 10.71 19.87
C ARG A 108 33.22 11.16 19.48
N LEU A 109 34.11 11.34 20.47
CA LEU A 109 35.49 11.68 20.22
C LEU A 109 36.28 10.42 19.84
N THR A 110 37.12 10.57 18.82
CA THR A 110 38.02 9.52 18.33
C THR A 110 39.48 10.01 18.42
N LEU A 111 40.35 9.15 18.90
CA LEU A 111 41.80 9.44 18.90
C LEU A 111 42.41 9.01 17.55
N THR A 112 41.94 7.90 17.01
CA THR A 112 42.28 7.40 15.67
C THR A 112 41.02 6.91 14.98
N PRO A 113 41.01 6.65 13.67
CA PRO A 113 39.81 6.13 12.98
C PRO A 113 39.24 4.85 13.56
N SER A 114 40.03 4.04 14.25
CA SER A 114 39.66 2.79 14.86
C SER A 114 39.56 2.81 16.40
N PHE A 115 39.96 3.93 17.04
CA PHE A 115 39.98 4.04 18.50
C PHE A 115 39.06 5.15 19.00
N TYR A 116 37.94 4.75 19.62
CA TYR A 116 36.94 5.64 20.19
C TYR A 116 37.22 5.90 21.66
N LEU A 117 37.24 7.16 22.04
CA LEU A 117 37.29 7.54 23.45
C LEU A 117 35.92 7.33 24.12
N PRO A 118 35.89 7.00 25.41
CA PRO A 118 34.63 6.89 26.16
C PRO A 118 34.04 8.27 26.49
N VAL A 119 34.16 9.19 25.56
CA VAL A 119 33.74 10.59 25.67
C VAL A 119 32.91 10.98 24.47
N THR A 120 31.72 11.52 24.74
CA THR A 120 30.86 12.14 23.76
C THR A 120 30.68 13.60 24.09
N VAL A 121 30.76 14.46 23.10
CA VAL A 121 30.50 15.89 23.25
C VAL A 121 29.34 16.29 22.36
N GLY A 122 28.54 17.24 22.83
CA GLY A 122 27.40 17.66 22.05
C GLY A 122 26.73 18.90 22.59
N LYS A 123 25.56 19.17 22.01
CA LYS A 123 24.68 20.24 22.45
C LYS A 123 23.22 19.79 22.44
N ILE A 124 22.48 20.26 23.41
CA ILE A 124 21.02 20.15 23.49
C ILE A 124 20.47 21.49 23.01
N ILE A 125 19.65 21.46 21.97
CA ILE A 125 19.00 22.64 21.42
C ILE A 125 17.53 22.57 21.79
N THR A 126 17.00 23.61 22.40
CA THR A 126 15.59 23.78 22.73
C THR A 126 14.98 24.83 21.84
N VAL A 127 13.92 24.49 21.15
CA VAL A 127 13.19 25.39 20.26
C VAL A 127 11.78 25.56 20.80
N PRO A 128 11.47 26.70 21.43
CA PRO A 128 10.14 26.94 21.97
C PRO A 128 9.12 27.12 20.85
N TYR A 129 7.91 26.61 21.07
CA TYR A 129 6.80 26.75 20.14
C TYR A 129 5.49 27.05 20.87
N GLU A 130 4.62 27.77 20.18
CA GLU A 130 3.24 27.94 20.58
C GLU A 130 2.34 27.07 19.71
N LYS A 131 1.29 26.52 20.32
CA LYS A 131 0.24 25.81 19.58
C LYS A 131 -0.79 26.83 19.10
N LYS A 132 -0.87 27.03 17.78
CA LYS A 132 -1.87 27.89 17.16
C LYS A 132 -2.88 27.04 16.40
N SER A 133 -4.17 27.28 16.63
CA SER A 133 -5.23 26.64 15.84
C SER A 133 -5.37 27.39 14.52
N TYR A 134 -5.29 26.65 13.44
CA TYR A 134 -5.50 27.14 12.08
C TYR A 134 -6.70 26.44 11.46
N CYS A 135 -7.62 27.19 10.87
CA CYS A 135 -8.75 26.64 10.16
C CYS A 135 -8.57 26.85 8.66
N TYR A 136 -8.48 25.76 7.92
CA TYR A 136 -8.41 25.82 6.47
C TYR A 136 -9.64 26.49 5.89
N THR A 137 -9.44 27.43 4.99
CA THR A 137 -10.51 28.01 4.18
C THR A 137 -11.16 26.94 3.31
N PRO A 138 -12.38 27.16 2.80
CA PRO A 138 -13.00 26.24 1.86
C PRO A 138 -12.12 25.91 0.65
N LYS A 139 -11.43 26.92 0.11
CA LYS A 139 -10.53 26.76 -1.04
C LYS A 139 -9.32 25.88 -0.70
N GLU A 140 -8.63 26.17 0.40
CA GLU A 140 -7.48 25.37 0.87
C GLU A 140 -7.89 23.92 1.16
N SER A 141 -9.08 23.72 1.74
CA SER A 141 -9.61 22.38 2.02
C SER A 141 -9.84 21.58 0.73
N LEU A 142 -10.33 22.21 -0.34
CA LEU A 142 -10.51 21.56 -1.64
C LEU A 142 -9.16 21.26 -2.30
N GLU A 143 -8.21 22.18 -2.25
CA GLU A 143 -6.86 21.99 -2.78
C GLU A 143 -6.14 20.83 -2.06
N LEU A 144 -6.26 20.75 -0.74
CA LEU A 144 -5.70 19.65 0.06
C LEU A 144 -6.34 18.31 -0.30
N SER A 145 -7.67 18.27 -0.41
CA SER A 145 -8.40 17.08 -0.87
C SER A 145 -7.97 16.62 -2.26
N GLN A 146 -7.77 17.55 -3.19
CA GLN A 146 -7.27 17.24 -4.54
C GLN A 146 -5.84 16.68 -4.49
N LYS A 147 -4.98 17.22 -3.61
CA LYS A 147 -3.62 16.72 -3.41
C LYS A 147 -3.62 15.29 -2.87
N HIS A 148 -4.49 14.97 -1.89
CA HIS A 148 -4.65 13.61 -1.37
C HIS A 148 -5.10 12.65 -2.48
N LEU A 149 -6.11 13.04 -3.26
CA LEU A 149 -6.56 12.27 -4.40
C LEU A 149 -5.45 12.04 -5.43
N GLN A 150 -4.69 13.06 -5.78
CA GLN A 150 -3.57 12.92 -6.72
C GLN A 150 -2.51 11.94 -6.20
N ASN A 151 -2.20 11.97 -4.91
CA ASN A 151 -1.25 11.03 -4.29
C ASN A 151 -1.78 9.59 -4.34
N PHE A 152 -3.08 9.41 -4.04
CA PHE A 152 -3.74 8.12 -4.17
C PHE A 152 -3.67 7.58 -5.61
N LEU A 153 -4.01 8.41 -6.61
CA LEU A 153 -3.95 8.03 -8.02
C LEU A 153 -2.52 7.70 -8.48
N LYS A 154 -1.52 8.45 -8.01
CA LYS A 154 -0.10 8.13 -8.29
C LYS A 154 0.32 6.78 -7.76
N ASN A 155 -0.16 6.40 -6.56
CA ASN A 155 0.13 5.09 -6.00
C ASN A 155 -0.50 3.97 -6.84
N LEU A 156 -1.74 4.14 -7.31
CA LEU A 156 -2.38 3.16 -8.21
C LEU A 156 -1.61 2.98 -9.53
N VAL A 157 -1.12 4.07 -10.12
CA VAL A 157 -0.33 4.00 -11.37
C VAL A 157 1.01 3.28 -11.15
N ARG A 158 1.63 3.42 -9.98
CA ARG A 158 2.88 2.69 -9.64
C ARG A 158 2.69 1.17 -9.55
N GLU A 159 1.46 0.70 -9.41
CA GLU A 159 1.08 -0.72 -9.42
C GLU A 159 0.61 -1.20 -10.80
N ASP A 160 1.08 -0.56 -11.88
CA ASP A 160 0.72 -0.84 -13.28
C ASP A 160 -0.79 -0.73 -13.57
N ALA A 161 -1.51 0.06 -12.79
CA ALA A 161 -2.92 0.31 -13.00
C ALA A 161 -3.17 1.44 -14.01
N LEU A 162 -3.98 1.17 -15.03
CA LEU A 162 -4.50 2.17 -15.95
C LEU A 162 -5.80 2.75 -15.42
N ILE A 163 -5.85 4.06 -15.16
CA ILE A 163 -7.04 4.74 -14.69
C ILE A 163 -7.97 5.03 -15.88
N LEU A 164 -9.17 4.46 -15.86
CA LEU A 164 -10.18 4.66 -16.90
C LEU A 164 -11.11 5.82 -16.59
N SER A 165 -11.63 5.88 -15.38
CA SER A 165 -12.53 6.94 -14.94
C SER A 165 -12.53 7.09 -13.43
N ARG A 166 -13.04 8.22 -12.95
CA ARG A 166 -13.19 8.52 -11.54
C ARG A 166 -14.55 9.16 -11.26
N ASN A 167 -15.19 8.75 -10.17
CA ASN A 167 -16.41 9.36 -9.68
C ASN A 167 -16.23 9.62 -8.18
N ILE A 168 -15.78 10.83 -7.85
CA ILE A 168 -15.47 11.24 -6.48
C ILE A 168 -16.24 12.50 -6.17
N ARG A 169 -16.90 12.50 -5.01
CA ARG A 169 -17.67 13.63 -4.51
C ARG A 169 -17.02 14.16 -3.25
N THR A 170 -16.74 15.44 -3.20
CA THR A 170 -16.20 16.13 -2.04
C THR A 170 -17.31 16.94 -1.38
N ARG A 171 -17.46 16.78 -0.06
CA ARG A 171 -18.38 17.53 0.79
C ARG A 171 -17.60 18.30 1.84
N LEU A 172 -17.90 19.57 1.98
CA LEU A 172 -17.34 20.45 2.99
C LEU A 172 -18.40 20.70 4.06
N THR A 173 -17.99 20.56 5.31
CA THR A 173 -18.75 21.00 6.49
C THR A 173 -17.95 22.06 7.23
N ALA A 174 -18.50 22.66 8.29
CA ALA A 174 -17.79 23.65 9.09
C ALA A 174 -16.43 23.12 9.58
N ASN A 175 -16.37 21.87 10.03
CA ASN A 175 -15.20 21.31 10.72
C ASN A 175 -14.44 20.27 9.90
N ARG A 176 -15.01 19.72 8.83
CA ARG A 176 -14.43 18.58 8.09
C ARG A 176 -14.57 18.73 6.60
N CYS A 177 -13.60 18.18 5.88
CA CYS A 177 -13.66 17.90 4.44
C CYS A 177 -13.69 16.40 4.25
N ARG A 178 -14.67 15.90 3.49
CA ARG A 178 -14.82 14.47 3.19
C ARG A 178 -14.92 14.28 1.68
N SER A 179 -14.09 13.40 1.16
CA SER A 179 -14.10 12.98 -0.24
C SER A 179 -14.35 11.48 -0.32
N GLN A 180 -15.36 11.07 -1.07
CA GLN A 180 -15.72 9.66 -1.21
C GLN A 180 -16.17 9.34 -2.62
N GLY A 181 -15.92 8.13 -3.05
CA GLY A 181 -16.32 7.65 -4.36
C GLY A 181 -15.54 6.43 -4.80
N TYR A 182 -15.28 6.33 -6.08
CA TYR A 182 -14.52 5.22 -6.65
C TYR A 182 -13.73 5.65 -7.89
N VAL A 183 -12.71 4.88 -8.17
CA VAL A 183 -11.90 4.96 -9.38
C VAL A 183 -12.04 3.64 -10.14
N ILE A 184 -12.32 3.69 -11.42
CA ILE A 184 -12.34 2.52 -12.29
C ILE A 184 -10.96 2.39 -12.90
N ILE A 185 -10.33 1.25 -12.67
CA ILE A 185 -8.99 0.95 -13.14
C ILE A 185 -8.95 -0.35 -13.95
N GLN A 186 -7.96 -0.45 -14.82
CA GLN A 186 -7.53 -1.70 -15.42
C GLN A 186 -6.19 -2.11 -14.82
N ILE A 187 -6.09 -3.38 -14.44
CA ILE A 187 -4.86 -3.98 -13.90
C ILE A 187 -4.56 -5.27 -14.63
N PRO A 188 -3.28 -5.67 -14.73
CA PRO A 188 -2.95 -7.01 -15.18
C PRO A 188 -3.46 -8.04 -14.17
N GLY A 189 -4.12 -9.08 -14.66
CA GLY A 189 -4.75 -10.13 -13.84
C GLY A 189 -3.86 -11.36 -13.65
N SER A 190 -2.58 -11.17 -13.30
CA SER A 190 -1.67 -12.33 -13.26
C SER A 190 -0.94 -12.47 -11.94
N GLU A 191 -1.47 -13.31 -11.08
CA GLU A 191 -0.70 -13.92 -9.98
C GLU A 191 -0.58 -15.42 -10.26
N LYS A 192 0.63 -15.97 -10.23
CA LYS A 192 0.89 -17.40 -10.52
C LYS A 192 0.76 -18.18 -9.23
N THR A 193 -0.14 -19.18 -9.24
CA THR A 193 -0.33 -20.10 -8.12
C THR A 193 0.14 -21.52 -8.48
N PRO A 194 0.51 -22.37 -7.50
CA PRO A 194 0.83 -23.77 -7.75
C PRO A 194 -0.32 -24.52 -8.42
N ILE A 195 0.00 -25.48 -9.28
CA ILE A 195 -0.97 -26.34 -9.95
C ILE A 195 -1.58 -27.32 -8.93
N VAL A 196 -2.91 -27.36 -8.86
CA VAL A 196 -3.64 -28.38 -8.12
C VAL A 196 -3.86 -29.58 -9.01
N ARG A 197 -3.32 -30.75 -8.63
CA ARG A 197 -3.55 -31.99 -9.36
C ARG A 197 -4.99 -32.48 -9.17
N LYS A 198 -5.66 -32.79 -10.26
CA LYS A 198 -7.03 -33.37 -10.26
C LYS A 198 -6.93 -34.91 -10.33
N ALA A 199 -7.75 -35.60 -9.55
CA ALA A 199 -7.94 -37.03 -9.69
C ALA A 199 -8.71 -37.36 -10.98
N LEU A 200 -8.40 -38.47 -11.60
CA LEU A 200 -9.21 -39.00 -12.73
C LEU A 200 -10.60 -39.35 -12.18
N PRO A 201 -11.69 -39.09 -12.90
CA PRO A 201 -13.00 -39.64 -12.54
C PRO A 201 -12.89 -41.20 -12.60
N ASP A 202 -13.30 -41.83 -11.50
CA ASP A 202 -13.31 -43.29 -11.39
C ASP A 202 -14.17 -43.90 -12.50
N SER A 203 -13.55 -44.78 -13.34
CA SER A 203 -14.20 -45.52 -14.40
C SER A 203 -14.94 -46.77 -13.88
N THR A 204 -15.44 -46.73 -12.64
CA THR A 204 -16.14 -47.86 -12.01
C THR A 204 -17.52 -47.50 -11.57
N SER A 205 -18.50 -47.58 -12.50
CA SER A 205 -19.88 -47.98 -12.16
C SER A 205 -20.69 -48.22 -13.44
N SER A 206 -20.48 -49.33 -14.11
CA SER A 206 -21.52 -49.98 -14.94
C SER A 206 -21.20 -51.44 -15.19
N VAL A 207 -21.18 -52.24 -14.13
CA VAL A 207 -21.50 -53.66 -14.25
C VAL A 207 -22.77 -53.87 -13.47
N SER A 208 -23.89 -53.70 -14.13
CA SER A 208 -25.17 -54.23 -13.68
C SER A 208 -25.09 -55.76 -13.91
N GLU A 209 -24.96 -56.51 -12.83
CA GLU A 209 -25.26 -57.91 -12.80
C GLU A 209 -26.76 -58.09 -13.11
N THR A 210 -27.01 -58.66 -14.29
CA THR A 210 -28.26 -59.35 -14.60
C THR A 210 -28.06 -60.82 -14.22
N ASN A 211 -28.84 -61.22 -13.21
CA ASN A 211 -29.33 -62.59 -13.03
C ASN A 211 -30.79 -62.54 -12.61
#